data_35bd6cbce121d4a0b00ed73b97567388
#
_entry.id   35bd6cbce121d4a0b00ed73b97567388
#
_cell.length_a   1.000
_cell.length_b   1.000
_cell.length_c   1.000
_cell.angle_alpha   90.00
_cell.angle_beta   90.00
_cell.angle_gamma   90.00
#
_symmetry.space_group_name_H-M   'P 1'
#
loop_
_entity.id
_entity.type
_entity.pdbx_description
1 polymer ?
#
loop_
_entity_poly.entity_id
_entity_poly.type
_entity_poly.pdbx_seq_one_letter_code
_entity_poly.pdbx_strand_id
1 'polypeptide(L)'
;MMNELPAPDSAWAPAFSVPSFSTVTNGTNVTDFAGTLLRASRGFKAGELLEFTAWQSWLMDRLFELNPETGLMRYRRAIIGLPRKNGKSLLGTAIALEHLVYGPTGAQVYSAAADRNQAKIVFGEARQQVLNNPALSRVIKVYRDALEFPSKGSVYRALSADATRAHGLGPSLVVADELHAWPSSSTNNRGDELWDALTTGSADRPESLVVGITTAGGHTDTLLGRLYEHGKRVAAGEVEDPQFGFWWWEAGQDADPTDPEVWRIANPNLAEGLLDSTDFEAAIAGAGSSGFAGFQRYRLNQWVRMAGEDFISPHHWSEALHDTPVKPGAKICAGFDGSVSGDSTGLVAIDIETGTLKVLAVWEPDPTDPEWTVDRADVNAAIKKMFDTYDVKMLWCDPSFYEPDVLEWSKQWKRRVERIPPTNHRIAPMAQQFVQDIVSGEIGHDGDPSLQRHVLNAVATESGSFRKEKRGSPRKVDLLACAVMANGARNALKPEPSTPRRAIVL
;
A
#
# COMPACT_ATOMS: atom_id res chain seq x y z
N MET A 1 -28.10 29.23 5.20
CA MET A 1 -26.69 28.81 5.07
C MET A 1 -26.37 28.01 6.32
N MET A 2 -26.12 26.72 6.21
CA MET A 2 -25.60 25.94 7.36
C MET A 2 -24.22 26.54 7.70
N ASN A 3 -24.04 26.92 8.95
CA ASN A 3 -22.70 27.31 9.41
C ASN A 3 -21.84 26.05 9.42
N GLU A 4 -20.75 26.04 8.69
CA GLU A 4 -19.80 24.96 8.60
C GLU A 4 -18.57 25.26 9.48
N LEU A 5 -17.89 24.23 9.95
CA LEU A 5 -16.58 24.40 10.58
C LEU A 5 -15.61 25.04 9.57
N PRO A 6 -14.62 25.84 10.04
CA PRO A 6 -13.73 26.58 9.16
C PRO A 6 -12.97 25.62 8.21
N ALA A 7 -12.76 26.08 6.98
CA ALA A 7 -11.88 25.40 6.04
C ALA A 7 -10.45 25.31 6.59
N PRO A 8 -9.64 24.31 6.15
CA PRO A 8 -8.24 24.23 6.53
C PRO A 8 -7.46 25.41 5.94
N ASP A 9 -6.40 25.84 6.63
CA ASP A 9 -5.43 26.78 6.06
C ASP A 9 -4.71 26.10 4.90
N SER A 10 -4.54 26.82 3.78
CA SER A 10 -3.88 26.31 2.59
C SER A 10 -2.45 25.83 2.82
N ALA A 11 -1.78 26.32 3.87
CA ALA A 11 -0.40 25.95 4.19
C ALA A 11 -0.27 24.46 4.64
N TRP A 12 -1.33 23.89 5.21
CA TRP A 12 -1.34 22.51 5.72
C TRP A 12 -2.60 21.73 5.37
N ALA A 13 -3.37 22.19 4.41
CA ALA A 13 -4.59 21.51 3.99
C ALA A 13 -4.34 20.06 3.56
N PRO A 14 -5.23 19.11 3.93
CA PRO A 14 -5.14 17.75 3.41
C PRO A 14 -5.39 17.72 1.89
N ALA A 15 -4.77 16.78 1.20
CA ALA A 15 -5.00 16.54 -0.23
C ALA A 15 -6.45 16.13 -0.51
N PHE A 16 -7.03 15.36 0.43
CA PHE A 16 -8.45 14.97 0.39
C PHE A 16 -9.09 15.16 1.76
N SER A 17 -10.29 15.74 1.79
CA SER A 17 -11.09 15.88 3.00
C SER A 17 -12.58 15.88 2.70
N VAL A 18 -13.36 15.21 3.53
CA VAL A 18 -14.82 15.28 3.46
C VAL A 18 -15.31 16.66 3.93
N PRO A 19 -16.39 17.20 3.33
CA PRO A 19 -16.95 18.50 3.71
C PRO A 19 -17.57 18.46 5.12
N SER A 20 -17.61 19.61 5.82
CA SER A 20 -18.36 19.79 7.06
C SER A 20 -19.82 20.10 6.77
N PHE A 21 -20.71 19.74 7.71
CA PHE A 21 -22.13 20.11 7.65
C PHE A 21 -22.62 20.80 8.92
N SER A 22 -21.74 20.94 9.93
CA SER A 22 -22.11 21.49 11.23
C SER A 22 -20.96 22.30 11.81
N THR A 23 -21.30 23.30 12.64
CA THR A 23 -20.33 24.00 13.50
C THR A 23 -20.22 23.41 14.90
N VAL A 24 -21.08 22.43 15.22
CA VAL A 24 -21.08 21.80 16.54
C VAL A 24 -20.08 20.66 16.56
N THR A 25 -19.13 20.71 17.47
CA THR A 25 -18.08 19.70 17.61
C THR A 25 -17.73 19.46 19.07
N ASN A 26 -17.24 18.25 19.35
CA ASN A 26 -16.59 17.91 20.62
C ASN A 26 -15.06 17.88 20.49
N GLY A 27 -14.50 18.33 19.38
CA GLY A 27 -13.05 18.32 19.13
C GLY A 27 -12.25 19.10 20.14
N THR A 28 -12.80 20.26 20.59
CA THR A 28 -12.21 21.08 21.66
C THR A 28 -12.04 20.31 22.98
N ASN A 29 -12.92 19.36 23.31
CA ASN A 29 -12.76 18.53 24.51
C ASN A 29 -11.48 17.69 24.46
N VAL A 30 -11.16 17.16 23.27
CA VAL A 30 -9.92 16.36 23.07
C VAL A 30 -8.69 17.23 23.18
N THR A 31 -8.70 18.41 22.55
CA THR A 31 -7.55 19.34 22.59
C THR A 31 -7.31 19.90 23.98
N ASP A 32 -8.37 20.29 24.73
CA ASP A 32 -8.30 20.78 26.09
C ASP A 32 -7.85 19.68 27.06
N PHE A 33 -8.36 18.46 26.91
CA PHE A 33 -7.91 17.30 27.69
C PHE A 33 -6.41 17.05 27.46
N ALA A 34 -5.98 17.04 26.21
CA ALA A 34 -4.58 16.82 25.86
C ALA A 34 -3.69 17.95 26.41
N GLY A 35 -4.06 19.22 26.20
CA GLY A 35 -3.31 20.38 26.64
C GLY A 35 -3.22 20.53 28.18
N THR A 36 -4.18 19.96 28.91
CA THR A 36 -4.21 20.03 30.37
C THR A 36 -3.52 18.83 31.03
N LEU A 37 -3.64 17.64 30.45
CA LEU A 37 -3.28 16.40 31.14
C LEU A 37 -2.18 15.58 30.45
N LEU A 38 -1.96 15.76 29.14
CA LEU A 38 -0.96 14.96 28.45
C LEU A 38 0.36 15.73 28.27
N ARG A 39 1.42 14.97 28.09
CA ARG A 39 2.76 15.55 27.89
C ARG A 39 3.40 14.97 26.63
N ALA A 40 4.21 15.78 25.95
CA ALA A 40 5.02 15.32 24.84
C ALA A 40 5.97 14.21 25.34
N SER A 41 5.86 13.01 24.73
CA SER A 41 6.66 11.84 25.14
C SER A 41 8.05 11.81 24.51
N ARG A 42 8.24 12.55 23.40
CA ARG A 42 9.46 12.53 22.58
C ARG A 42 9.76 13.91 22.00
N GLY A 43 10.98 14.07 21.47
CA GLY A 43 11.44 15.30 20.84
C GLY A 43 11.95 16.35 21.82
N PHE A 44 12.21 17.54 21.33
CA PHE A 44 12.79 18.65 22.11
C PHE A 44 11.84 19.19 23.19
N LYS A 45 10.52 19.01 23.05
CA LYS A 45 9.49 19.37 24.04
C LYS A 45 9.13 18.21 24.98
N ALA A 46 9.90 17.12 25.01
CA ALA A 46 9.61 15.98 25.86
C ALA A 46 9.43 16.39 27.35
N GLY A 47 8.29 15.99 27.94
CA GLY A 47 7.91 16.35 29.33
C GLY A 47 7.08 17.62 29.44
N GLU A 48 7.02 18.51 28.45
CA GLU A 48 6.12 19.66 28.43
C GLU A 48 4.67 19.24 28.19
N LEU A 49 3.71 20.07 28.59
CA LEU A 49 2.31 19.86 28.28
C LEU A 49 2.13 19.83 26.75
N LEU A 50 1.22 18.99 26.31
CA LEU A 50 0.95 18.80 24.90
C LEU A 50 0.12 19.98 24.35
N GLU A 51 0.69 20.71 23.41
CA GLU A 51 -0.02 21.74 22.66
C GLU A 51 -0.36 21.20 21.26
N PHE A 52 -1.64 21.12 20.95
CA PHE A 52 -2.07 20.80 19.60
C PHE A 52 -1.84 22.00 18.68
N THR A 53 -1.30 21.72 17.52
CA THR A 53 -1.12 22.72 16.45
C THR A 53 -2.44 23.07 15.79
N ALA A 54 -2.44 24.08 14.91
CA ALA A 54 -3.65 24.51 14.25
C ALA A 54 -4.29 23.40 13.40
N TRP A 55 -3.48 22.66 12.63
CA TRP A 55 -4.01 21.55 11.83
C TRP A 55 -4.54 20.38 12.68
N GLN A 56 -3.90 20.09 13.81
CA GLN A 56 -4.34 19.05 14.74
C GLN A 56 -5.67 19.41 15.41
N SER A 57 -5.79 20.66 15.87
CA SER A 57 -7.03 21.18 16.44
C SER A 57 -8.15 21.18 15.42
N TRP A 58 -7.89 21.65 14.19
CA TRP A 58 -8.82 21.58 13.09
C TRP A 58 -9.26 20.14 12.80
N LEU A 59 -8.33 19.18 12.77
CA LEU A 59 -8.65 17.76 12.53
C LEU A 59 -9.52 17.20 13.64
N MET A 60 -9.28 17.55 14.92
CA MET A 60 -10.14 17.12 16.03
C MET A 60 -11.55 17.69 15.91
N ASP A 61 -11.68 18.98 15.57
CA ASP A 61 -12.98 19.58 15.34
C ASP A 61 -13.77 18.88 14.24
N ARG A 62 -13.10 18.49 13.16
CA ARG A 62 -13.70 17.75 12.05
C ARG A 62 -14.05 16.31 12.42
N LEU A 63 -13.17 15.59 13.10
CA LEU A 63 -13.37 14.20 13.49
C LEU A 63 -14.53 14.04 14.47
N PHE A 64 -14.67 14.98 15.41
CA PHE A 64 -15.69 14.98 16.46
C PHE A 64 -16.88 15.90 16.15
N GLU A 65 -17.10 16.18 14.88
CA GLU A 65 -18.28 16.89 14.40
C GLU A 65 -19.57 16.17 14.82
N LEU A 66 -20.55 16.91 15.32
CA LEU A 66 -21.83 16.39 15.75
C LEU A 66 -22.92 16.66 14.69
N ASN A 67 -23.82 15.70 14.53
CA ASN A 67 -25.05 15.93 13.81
C ASN A 67 -25.93 16.91 14.62
N PRO A 68 -26.26 18.08 14.07
CA PRO A 68 -26.96 19.12 14.80
C PRO A 68 -28.40 18.74 15.20
N GLU A 69 -29.02 17.78 14.50
CA GLU A 69 -30.39 17.33 14.77
C GLU A 69 -30.44 16.31 15.92
N THR A 70 -29.44 15.41 15.98
CA THR A 70 -29.44 14.32 16.95
C THR A 70 -28.49 14.53 18.11
N GLY A 71 -27.53 15.44 18.00
CA GLY A 71 -26.43 15.64 18.95
C GLY A 71 -25.44 14.47 19.03
N LEU A 72 -25.56 13.47 18.14
CA LEU A 72 -24.65 12.32 18.09
C LEU A 72 -23.46 12.60 17.19
N MET A 73 -22.41 11.80 17.34
CA MET A 73 -21.25 11.82 16.45
C MET A 73 -21.70 11.65 14.99
N ARG A 74 -21.21 12.52 14.12
CA ARG A 74 -21.48 12.42 12.69
C ARG A 74 -20.87 11.16 12.09
N TYR A 75 -19.61 10.89 12.41
CA TYR A 75 -18.86 9.81 11.82
C TYR A 75 -18.90 8.55 12.69
N ARG A 76 -19.15 7.42 12.04
CA ARG A 76 -19.07 6.08 12.64
C ARG A 76 -17.75 5.40 12.29
N ARG A 77 -17.20 5.78 11.15
CA ARG A 77 -15.89 5.32 10.64
C ARG A 77 -15.14 6.54 10.12
N ALA A 78 -13.85 6.57 10.38
CA ALA A 78 -12.98 7.64 9.89
C ALA A 78 -11.61 7.09 9.52
N ILE A 79 -11.00 7.66 8.47
CA ILE A 79 -9.63 7.35 8.07
C ILE A 79 -8.81 8.63 8.02
N ILE A 80 -7.68 8.62 8.71
CA ILE A 80 -6.72 9.70 8.76
C ILE A 80 -5.40 9.19 8.19
N GLY A 81 -5.03 9.69 7.02
CA GLY A 81 -3.77 9.35 6.34
C GLY A 81 -2.71 10.41 6.51
N LEU A 82 -1.60 10.08 7.13
CA LEU A 82 -0.50 11.01 7.45
C LEU A 82 0.86 10.35 7.20
N PRO A 83 1.84 11.09 6.67
CA PRO A 83 3.23 10.64 6.66
C PRO A 83 3.75 10.33 8.06
N ARG A 84 4.87 9.62 8.15
CA ARG A 84 5.56 9.40 9.43
C ARG A 84 6.00 10.73 10.05
N LYS A 85 6.08 10.77 11.38
CA LYS A 85 6.46 11.92 12.23
C LYS A 85 5.44 13.07 12.30
N ASN A 86 4.23 12.89 11.76
CA ASN A 86 3.14 13.85 11.95
C ASN A 86 2.25 13.56 13.17
N GLY A 87 2.76 12.86 14.18
CA GLY A 87 2.09 12.74 15.49
C GLY A 87 0.97 11.70 15.57
N LYS A 88 0.86 10.74 14.62
CA LYS A 88 -0.21 9.73 14.58
C LYS A 88 -0.51 9.05 15.92
N SER A 89 0.51 8.47 16.55
CA SER A 89 0.36 7.76 17.83
C SER A 89 -0.09 8.65 18.96
N LEU A 90 0.34 9.92 18.95
CA LEU A 90 -0.05 10.92 19.96
C LEU A 90 -1.52 11.32 19.80
N LEU A 91 -1.98 11.55 18.56
CA LEU A 91 -3.40 11.80 18.25
C LEU A 91 -4.26 10.62 18.73
N GLY A 92 -3.89 9.39 18.36
CA GLY A 92 -4.61 8.19 18.79
C GLY A 92 -4.64 8.03 20.32
N THR A 93 -3.54 8.37 21.01
CA THR A 93 -3.46 8.35 22.47
C THR A 93 -4.38 9.38 23.12
N ALA A 94 -4.40 10.61 22.61
CA ALA A 94 -5.26 11.69 23.12
C ALA A 94 -6.74 11.33 22.99
N ILE A 95 -7.14 10.87 21.79
CA ILE A 95 -8.49 10.41 21.51
C ILE A 95 -8.91 9.27 22.43
N ALA A 96 -8.05 8.26 22.60
CA ALA A 96 -8.37 7.08 23.42
C ALA A 96 -8.49 7.41 24.92
N LEU A 97 -7.61 8.26 25.48
CA LEU A 97 -7.64 8.62 26.89
C LEU A 97 -8.77 9.58 27.22
N GLU A 98 -9.06 10.55 26.34
CA GLU A 98 -10.21 11.44 26.49
C GLU A 98 -11.50 10.62 26.53
N HIS A 99 -11.69 9.72 25.57
CA HIS A 99 -12.88 8.88 25.51
C HIS A 99 -12.98 7.89 26.68
N LEU A 100 -11.88 7.40 27.21
CA LEU A 100 -11.87 6.56 28.43
C LEU A 100 -12.45 7.31 29.62
N VAL A 101 -12.13 8.60 29.76
CA VAL A 101 -12.49 9.43 30.92
C VAL A 101 -13.84 10.14 30.72
N TYR A 102 -14.04 10.77 29.57
CA TYR A 102 -15.21 11.61 29.29
C TYR A 102 -16.26 10.93 28.40
N GLY A 103 -15.93 9.84 27.74
CA GLY A 103 -16.87 9.05 26.95
C GLY A 103 -18.06 8.49 27.76
N PRO A 104 -18.94 7.72 27.16
CA PRO A 104 -20.15 7.19 27.79
C PRO A 104 -19.82 6.26 28.97
N THR A 105 -20.79 6.05 29.87
CA THR A 105 -20.68 5.07 30.95
C THR A 105 -20.51 3.67 30.36
N GLY A 106 -19.55 2.91 30.87
CA GLY A 106 -19.20 1.60 30.35
C GLY A 106 -18.49 1.65 28.98
N ALA A 107 -17.77 2.75 28.69
CA ALA A 107 -17.00 2.87 27.46
C ALA A 107 -16.03 1.71 27.27
N GLN A 108 -16.04 1.12 26.09
CA GLN A 108 -15.07 0.11 25.67
C GLN A 108 -14.17 0.71 24.59
N VAL A 109 -12.95 1.05 24.98
CA VAL A 109 -11.94 1.66 24.11
C VAL A 109 -10.94 0.59 23.68
N TYR A 110 -10.60 0.57 22.40
CA TYR A 110 -9.60 -0.36 21.88
C TYR A 110 -8.58 0.34 20.99
N SER A 111 -7.29 0.00 21.14
CA SER A 111 -6.31 0.18 20.08
C SER A 111 -6.14 -1.13 19.34
N ALA A 112 -6.24 -1.09 18.01
CA ALA A 112 -6.15 -2.27 17.15
C ALA A 112 -5.00 -2.11 16.14
N ALA A 113 -4.26 -3.20 15.87
CA ALA A 113 -3.18 -3.23 14.89
C ALA A 113 -3.01 -4.62 14.26
N ALA A 114 -2.13 -4.72 13.24
CA ALA A 114 -1.83 -5.97 12.55
C ALA A 114 -1.40 -7.09 13.51
N ASP A 115 -0.52 -6.78 14.44
CA ASP A 115 -0.02 -7.71 15.45
C ASP A 115 -0.10 -7.12 16.87
N ARG A 116 0.08 -7.99 17.86
CA ARG A 116 -0.02 -7.61 19.29
C ARG A 116 1.04 -6.61 19.74
N ASN A 117 2.22 -6.61 19.14
CA ASN A 117 3.29 -5.68 19.54
C ASN A 117 2.99 -4.28 19.01
N GLN A 118 2.48 -4.19 17.77
CA GLN A 118 2.03 -2.93 17.18
C GLN A 118 0.84 -2.33 17.97
N ALA A 119 -0.18 -3.13 18.28
CA ALA A 119 -1.32 -2.67 19.08
C ALA A 119 -0.90 -2.11 20.47
N LYS A 120 0.20 -2.62 21.04
CA LYS A 120 0.76 -2.14 22.29
C LYS A 120 1.49 -0.79 22.19
N ILE A 121 1.78 -0.28 21.00
CA ILE A 121 2.49 1.00 20.85
C ILE A 121 1.58 2.14 21.32
N VAL A 122 0.38 2.28 20.75
CA VAL A 122 -0.60 3.31 21.15
C VAL A 122 -1.07 3.10 22.60
N PHE A 123 -1.38 1.85 22.95
CA PHE A 123 -1.75 1.50 24.33
C PHE A 123 -0.62 1.80 25.33
N GLY A 124 0.63 1.49 24.98
CA GLY A 124 1.81 1.74 25.83
C GLY A 124 2.06 3.23 26.03
N GLU A 125 1.87 4.04 24.99
CA GLU A 125 1.92 5.50 25.08
C GLU A 125 0.85 6.01 26.05
N ALA A 126 -0.40 5.58 25.89
CA ALA A 126 -1.50 5.96 26.78
C ALA A 126 -1.23 5.54 28.24
N ARG A 127 -0.73 4.31 28.44
CA ARG A 127 -0.34 3.82 29.75
C ARG A 127 0.73 4.70 30.39
N GLN A 128 1.73 5.12 29.62
CA GLN A 128 2.79 5.98 30.10
C GLN A 128 2.27 7.39 30.47
N GLN A 129 1.36 7.94 29.68
CA GLN A 129 0.69 9.21 29.98
C GLN A 129 -0.05 9.15 31.31
N VAL A 130 -0.77 8.06 31.58
CA VAL A 130 -1.48 7.86 32.85
C VAL A 130 -0.49 7.77 34.01
N LEU A 131 0.59 6.99 33.89
CA LEU A 131 1.58 6.79 34.95
C LEU A 131 2.35 8.09 35.28
N ASN A 132 2.61 8.91 34.27
CA ASN A 132 3.36 10.17 34.44
C ASN A 132 2.49 11.35 34.90
N ASN A 133 1.16 11.19 34.94
CA ASN A 133 0.24 12.23 35.37
C ASN A 133 -0.44 11.87 36.70
N PRO A 134 -0.16 12.57 37.83
CA PRO A 134 -0.77 12.26 39.12
C PRO A 134 -2.30 12.40 39.14
N ALA A 135 -2.90 13.27 38.33
CA ALA A 135 -4.36 13.42 38.29
C ALA A 135 -5.01 12.20 37.61
N LEU A 136 -4.43 11.73 36.47
CA LEU A 136 -4.89 10.54 35.80
C LEU A 136 -4.65 9.26 36.61
N SER A 137 -3.48 9.12 37.25
CA SER A 137 -3.13 7.95 38.09
C SER A 137 -4.04 7.77 39.30
N ARG A 138 -4.68 8.86 39.82
CA ARG A 138 -5.63 8.76 40.93
C ARG A 138 -6.95 8.15 40.53
N VAL A 139 -7.37 8.29 39.26
CA VAL A 139 -8.70 7.91 38.80
C VAL A 139 -8.68 6.73 37.84
N ILE A 140 -7.57 6.47 37.15
CA ILE A 140 -7.39 5.37 36.23
C ILE A 140 -6.53 4.28 36.86
N LYS A 141 -7.06 3.05 36.97
CA LYS A 141 -6.31 1.87 37.35
C LYS A 141 -5.52 1.32 36.20
N VAL A 142 -4.22 1.16 36.39
CA VAL A 142 -3.29 0.70 35.37
C VAL A 142 -2.98 -0.78 35.57
N TYR A 143 -3.34 -1.62 34.60
CA TYR A 143 -2.98 -3.02 34.53
C TYR A 143 -1.96 -3.28 33.41
N ARG A 144 -1.50 -4.49 33.28
CA ARG A 144 -0.55 -4.89 32.24
C ARG A 144 -1.11 -4.69 30.84
N ASP A 145 -2.36 -5.10 30.63
CA ASP A 145 -3.02 -5.15 29.32
C ASP A 145 -4.37 -4.39 29.30
N ALA A 146 -4.63 -3.54 30.32
CA ALA A 146 -5.81 -2.70 30.43
C ALA A 146 -5.58 -1.41 31.23
N LEU A 147 -6.31 -0.37 30.87
CA LEU A 147 -6.55 0.82 31.70
C LEU A 147 -8.03 0.82 32.04
N GLU A 148 -8.36 1.01 33.32
CA GLU A 148 -9.75 1.04 33.77
C GLU A 148 -10.06 2.37 34.45
N PHE A 149 -11.22 2.95 34.12
CA PHE A 149 -11.78 4.09 34.80
C PHE A 149 -12.99 3.65 35.61
N PRO A 150 -12.81 3.24 36.88
CA PRO A 150 -13.83 2.51 37.65
C PRO A 150 -15.10 3.34 37.92
N SER A 151 -15.01 4.65 38.03
CA SER A 151 -16.17 5.52 38.32
C SER A 151 -17.24 5.47 37.24
N LYS A 152 -16.88 5.15 35.99
CA LYS A 152 -17.78 4.93 34.85
C LYS A 152 -17.85 3.47 34.38
N GLY A 153 -17.04 2.57 34.96
CA GLY A 153 -16.90 1.20 34.46
C GLY A 153 -16.27 1.12 33.05
N SER A 154 -15.54 2.17 32.65
CA SER A 154 -14.90 2.23 31.33
C SER A 154 -13.59 1.48 31.30
N VAL A 155 -13.23 0.91 30.13
CA VAL A 155 -12.00 0.13 29.96
C VAL A 155 -11.35 0.40 28.62
N TYR A 156 -10.01 0.46 28.60
CA TYR A 156 -9.19 0.55 27.39
C TYR A 156 -8.24 -0.63 27.30
N ARG A 157 -8.20 -1.30 26.14
CA ARG A 157 -7.36 -2.48 25.86
C ARG A 157 -6.74 -2.43 24.47
N ALA A 158 -5.63 -3.17 24.28
CA ALA A 158 -5.02 -3.41 22.98
C ALA A 158 -5.59 -4.70 22.37
N LEU A 159 -5.92 -4.65 21.07
CA LEU A 159 -6.37 -5.78 20.23
C LEU A 159 -5.38 -6.01 19.08
N SER A 160 -5.33 -7.24 18.56
CA SER A 160 -4.57 -7.56 17.34
C SER A 160 -5.39 -8.42 16.39
N ALA A 161 -5.05 -8.40 15.10
CA ALA A 161 -5.68 -9.23 14.07
C ALA A 161 -5.55 -10.74 14.31
N ASP A 162 -4.59 -11.16 15.16
CA ASP A 162 -4.50 -12.56 15.61
C ASP A 162 -5.54 -12.94 16.67
N ALA A 163 -6.32 -11.98 17.17
CA ALA A 163 -7.34 -12.24 18.18
C ALA A 163 -8.65 -12.65 17.52
N THR A 164 -8.84 -13.95 17.27
CA THR A 164 -10.09 -14.58 16.77
C THR A 164 -11.35 -14.30 17.62
N ARG A 165 -11.25 -13.44 18.66
CA ARG A 165 -12.30 -13.12 19.63
C ARG A 165 -12.88 -11.72 19.49
N ALA A 166 -12.69 -11.05 18.37
CA ALA A 166 -13.28 -9.70 18.14
C ALA A 166 -14.81 -9.76 18.00
N HIS A 167 -15.37 -10.92 17.66
CA HIS A 167 -16.82 -11.13 17.63
C HIS A 167 -17.40 -11.10 19.06
N GLY A 168 -18.35 -10.20 19.30
CA GLY A 168 -18.99 -9.98 20.59
C GLY A 168 -18.42 -8.82 21.42
N LEU A 169 -17.47 -8.07 20.87
CA LEU A 169 -17.06 -6.77 21.43
C LEU A 169 -18.11 -5.70 21.06
N GLY A 170 -18.41 -4.80 22.00
CA GLY A 170 -19.24 -3.62 21.79
C GLY A 170 -18.41 -2.35 21.91
N PRO A 171 -17.50 -2.02 20.97
CA PRO A 171 -16.62 -0.87 21.11
C PRO A 171 -17.39 0.45 21.07
N SER A 172 -17.06 1.39 21.96
CA SER A 172 -17.46 2.78 21.88
C SER A 172 -16.44 3.62 21.13
N LEU A 173 -15.16 3.21 21.18
CA LEU A 173 -14.08 3.80 20.40
C LEU A 173 -13.06 2.73 20.00
N VAL A 174 -12.67 2.75 18.73
CA VAL A 174 -11.50 2.00 18.24
C VAL A 174 -10.52 2.95 17.59
N VAL A 175 -9.25 2.89 17.98
CA VAL A 175 -8.12 3.50 17.27
C VAL A 175 -7.38 2.38 16.54
N ALA A 176 -7.61 2.26 15.23
CA ALA A 176 -6.95 1.29 14.36
C ALA A 176 -5.67 1.92 13.81
N ASP A 177 -4.52 1.41 14.27
CA ASP A 177 -3.20 1.96 13.94
C ASP A 177 -2.56 1.18 12.77
N GLU A 178 -1.88 1.92 11.91
CA GLU A 178 -1.11 1.44 10.77
C GLU A 178 -1.88 0.42 9.90
N LEU A 179 -3.09 0.80 9.44
CA LEU A 179 -3.96 -0.04 8.60
C LEU A 179 -3.24 -0.59 7.35
N HIS A 180 -2.21 0.11 6.84
CA HIS A 180 -1.43 -0.35 5.70
C HIS A 180 -0.68 -1.67 5.96
N ALA A 181 -0.45 -2.03 7.22
CA ALA A 181 0.21 -3.25 7.62
C ALA A 181 -0.78 -4.40 7.94
N TRP A 182 -2.09 -4.13 7.92
CA TRP A 182 -3.08 -5.15 8.24
C TRP A 182 -3.16 -6.20 7.13
N PRO A 183 -3.12 -7.51 7.48
CA PRO A 183 -3.21 -8.56 6.48
C PRO A 183 -4.52 -8.50 5.71
N SER A 184 -4.43 -8.26 4.42
CA SER A 184 -5.58 -8.08 3.52
C SER A 184 -5.22 -8.65 2.14
N SER A 185 -5.28 -9.97 2.01
CA SER A 185 -5.04 -10.68 0.76
C SER A 185 -5.98 -11.89 0.65
N SER A 186 -6.10 -12.46 -0.54
CA SER A 186 -6.93 -13.66 -0.77
C SER A 186 -6.52 -14.87 0.08
N THR A 187 -5.27 -14.92 0.53
CA THR A 187 -4.75 -16.00 1.38
C THR A 187 -4.69 -15.66 2.87
N ASN A 188 -4.80 -14.37 3.22
CA ASN A 188 -4.79 -13.89 4.60
C ASN A 188 -5.58 -12.59 4.72
N ASN A 189 -6.85 -12.70 5.08
CA ASN A 189 -7.82 -11.60 5.20
C ASN A 189 -8.13 -11.22 6.67
N ARG A 190 -7.29 -11.60 7.62
CA ARG A 190 -7.54 -11.33 9.05
C ARG A 190 -7.70 -9.86 9.39
N GLY A 191 -7.06 -8.98 8.64
CA GLY A 191 -7.23 -7.53 8.79
C GLY A 191 -8.63 -7.06 8.39
N ASP A 192 -9.15 -7.57 7.27
CA ASP A 192 -10.53 -7.32 6.83
C ASP A 192 -11.54 -7.85 7.85
N GLU A 193 -11.38 -9.10 8.31
CA GLU A 193 -12.25 -9.72 9.32
C GLU A 193 -12.25 -8.92 10.63
N LEU A 194 -11.08 -8.44 11.07
CA LEU A 194 -10.99 -7.60 12.27
C LEU A 194 -11.70 -6.26 12.07
N TRP A 195 -11.46 -5.59 10.94
CA TRP A 195 -12.11 -4.33 10.62
C TRP A 195 -13.64 -4.47 10.59
N ASP A 196 -14.15 -5.50 9.93
CA ASP A 196 -15.58 -5.80 9.86
C ASP A 196 -16.16 -6.10 11.24
N ALA A 197 -15.47 -6.90 12.06
CA ALA A 197 -15.90 -7.20 13.43
C ALA A 197 -15.97 -5.95 14.31
N LEU A 198 -15.01 -5.02 14.19
CA LEU A 198 -14.96 -3.78 14.97
C LEU A 198 -16.03 -2.77 14.52
N THR A 199 -16.28 -2.67 13.22
CA THR A 199 -17.28 -1.74 12.67
C THR A 199 -18.70 -2.23 12.84
N THR A 200 -18.96 -3.54 12.72
CA THR A 200 -20.28 -4.15 12.93
C THR A 200 -20.60 -4.37 14.40
N GLY A 201 -19.60 -4.69 15.23
CA GLY A 201 -19.75 -4.89 16.68
C GLY A 201 -20.14 -3.61 17.44
N SER A 202 -20.07 -2.45 16.80
CA SER A 202 -20.48 -1.16 17.35
C SER A 202 -21.90 -0.73 16.94
N ALA A 203 -22.66 -1.59 16.27
CA ALA A 203 -23.95 -1.22 15.68
C ALA A 203 -25.02 -0.81 16.72
N ASP A 204 -24.97 -1.38 17.93
CA ASP A 204 -25.87 -1.09 19.05
C ASP A 204 -25.47 0.16 19.86
N ARG A 205 -24.33 0.80 19.52
CA ARG A 205 -23.82 2.01 20.17
C ARG A 205 -23.85 3.19 19.18
N PRO A 206 -24.87 4.06 19.23
CA PRO A 206 -24.99 5.20 18.30
C PRO A 206 -23.81 6.19 18.42
N GLU A 207 -23.13 6.24 19.56
CA GLU A 207 -22.00 7.11 19.84
C GLU A 207 -20.64 6.50 19.42
N SER A 208 -20.60 5.29 18.87
CA SER A 208 -19.32 4.63 18.60
C SER A 208 -18.60 5.22 17.39
N LEU A 209 -17.25 5.22 17.45
CA LEU A 209 -16.35 5.62 16.37
C LEU A 209 -15.24 4.60 16.18
N VAL A 210 -15.00 4.19 14.94
CA VAL A 210 -13.79 3.45 14.53
C VAL A 210 -12.94 4.39 13.68
N VAL A 211 -11.79 4.81 14.22
CA VAL A 211 -10.86 5.70 13.53
C VAL A 211 -9.58 4.95 13.14
N GLY A 212 -9.28 4.90 11.84
CA GLY A 212 -8.01 4.40 11.31
C GLY A 212 -7.02 5.54 11.15
N ILE A 213 -5.83 5.40 11.76
CA ILE A 213 -4.74 6.38 11.63
C ILE A 213 -3.54 5.66 11.00
N THR A 214 -3.14 6.05 9.81
CA THR A 214 -2.20 5.26 9.01
C THR A 214 -1.32 6.09 8.09
N THR A 215 -0.38 5.43 7.47
CA THR A 215 0.39 5.91 6.30
C THR A 215 -0.08 5.13 5.06
N ALA A 216 0.22 5.61 3.85
CA ALA A 216 -0.08 4.91 2.60
C ALA A 216 0.56 3.51 2.54
N GLY A 217 -0.06 2.64 1.78
CA GLY A 217 0.40 1.27 1.50
C GLY A 217 1.21 1.14 0.21
N GLY A 218 1.51 -0.09 -0.15
CA GLY A 218 2.16 -0.44 -1.42
C GLY A 218 1.16 -0.66 -2.57
N HIS A 219 -0.07 -1.05 -2.23
CA HIS A 219 -1.13 -1.40 -3.18
C HIS A 219 -2.48 -0.87 -2.73
N THR A 220 -3.36 -0.54 -3.66
CA THR A 220 -4.71 -0.06 -3.39
C THR A 220 -5.76 -1.18 -3.30
N ASP A 221 -5.40 -2.43 -3.58
CA ASP A 221 -6.26 -3.61 -3.45
C ASP A 221 -6.32 -4.21 -2.04
N THR A 222 -5.68 -3.56 -1.07
CA THR A 222 -5.75 -3.91 0.36
C THR A 222 -7.00 -3.30 1.03
N LEU A 223 -7.28 -3.71 2.29
CA LEU A 223 -8.30 -3.05 3.11
C LEU A 223 -8.12 -1.53 3.11
N LEU A 224 -6.92 -1.06 3.42
CA LEU A 224 -6.64 0.38 3.43
C LEU A 224 -6.85 1.01 2.05
N GLY A 225 -6.43 0.35 0.97
CA GLY A 225 -6.61 0.87 -0.38
C GLY A 225 -8.08 1.04 -0.77
N ARG A 226 -8.93 0.06 -0.43
CA ARG A 226 -10.38 0.17 -0.64
C ARG A 226 -11.01 1.31 0.18
N LEU A 227 -10.59 1.49 1.45
CA LEU A 227 -11.03 2.60 2.30
C LEU A 227 -10.55 3.96 1.77
N TYR A 228 -9.32 4.02 1.22
CA TYR A 228 -8.76 5.21 0.60
C TYR A 228 -9.53 5.61 -0.66
N GLU A 229 -9.78 4.69 -1.60
CA GLU A 229 -10.54 4.97 -2.81
C GLU A 229 -12.00 5.35 -2.50
N HIS A 230 -12.63 4.68 -1.51
CA HIS A 230 -13.94 5.08 -1.02
C HIS A 230 -13.92 6.50 -0.48
N GLY A 231 -12.95 6.82 0.38
CA GLY A 231 -12.82 8.15 0.99
C GLY A 231 -12.60 9.26 -0.03
N LYS A 232 -11.81 9.03 -1.08
CA LYS A 232 -11.63 9.98 -2.19
C LYS A 232 -12.95 10.27 -2.91
N ARG A 233 -13.72 9.23 -3.20
CA ARG A 233 -15.02 9.37 -3.87
C ARG A 233 -16.04 10.10 -2.99
N VAL A 234 -16.03 9.85 -1.68
CA VAL A 234 -16.88 10.62 -0.72
C VAL A 234 -16.42 12.08 -0.65
N ALA A 235 -15.10 12.35 -0.57
CA ALA A 235 -14.56 13.70 -0.56
C ALA A 235 -14.85 14.48 -1.86
N ALA A 236 -14.89 13.78 -3.01
CA ALA A 236 -15.26 14.35 -4.31
C ALA A 236 -16.77 14.53 -4.50
N GLY A 237 -17.60 14.02 -3.56
CA GLY A 237 -19.07 14.05 -3.69
C GLY A 237 -19.63 13.04 -4.70
N GLU A 238 -18.84 12.08 -5.14
CA GLU A 238 -19.27 11.01 -6.07
C GLU A 238 -20.09 9.92 -5.36
N VAL A 239 -19.85 9.76 -4.05
CA VAL A 239 -20.55 8.80 -3.20
C VAL A 239 -21.05 9.51 -1.96
N GLU A 240 -22.31 9.30 -1.61
CA GLU A 240 -22.91 9.80 -0.39
C GLU A 240 -22.70 8.78 0.75
N ASP A 241 -21.80 9.08 1.68
CA ASP A 241 -21.62 8.35 2.94
C ASP A 241 -21.36 9.34 4.09
N PRO A 242 -22.42 9.92 4.65
CA PRO A 242 -22.31 10.97 5.67
C PRO A 242 -21.68 10.51 6.98
N GLN A 243 -21.62 9.18 7.21
CA GLN A 243 -21.02 8.59 8.40
C GLN A 243 -19.56 8.17 8.23
N PHE A 244 -18.95 8.47 7.07
CA PHE A 244 -17.56 8.17 6.78
C PHE A 244 -16.71 9.45 6.78
N GLY A 245 -15.79 9.58 7.73
CA GLY A 245 -14.80 10.65 7.81
C GLY A 245 -13.54 10.29 7.01
N PHE A 246 -13.00 11.26 6.26
CA PHE A 246 -11.78 11.03 5.49
C PHE A 246 -10.93 12.30 5.41
N TRP A 247 -9.69 12.22 5.92
CA TRP A 247 -8.68 13.28 5.85
C TRP A 247 -7.34 12.66 5.51
N TRP A 248 -6.79 13.07 4.39
CA TRP A 248 -5.59 12.43 3.85
C TRP A 248 -4.60 13.45 3.34
N TRP A 249 -3.40 13.44 3.92
CA TRP A 249 -2.26 14.26 3.50
C TRP A 249 -1.31 13.42 2.68
N GLU A 250 -1.08 13.80 1.42
CA GLU A 250 -0.12 13.15 0.53
C GLU A 250 0.41 14.14 -0.50
N ALA A 251 1.58 13.85 -1.06
CA ALA A 251 2.04 14.48 -2.30
C ALA A 251 1.40 13.80 -3.51
N GLY A 252 1.24 14.55 -4.61
CA GLY A 252 0.81 13.97 -5.88
C GLY A 252 1.71 12.81 -6.30
N GLN A 253 1.16 11.80 -6.96
CA GLN A 253 1.92 10.58 -7.31
C GLN A 253 3.11 10.87 -8.25
N ASP A 254 2.99 11.88 -9.12
CA ASP A 254 4.03 12.31 -10.07
C ASP A 254 4.89 13.47 -9.54
N ALA A 255 4.72 13.87 -8.27
CA ALA A 255 5.47 14.97 -7.68
C ALA A 255 6.95 14.60 -7.49
N ASP A 256 7.84 15.58 -7.74
CA ASP A 256 9.28 15.41 -7.53
C ASP A 256 9.58 15.21 -6.03
N PRO A 257 10.08 14.03 -5.63
CA PRO A 257 10.35 13.74 -4.22
C PRO A 257 11.51 14.59 -3.64
N THR A 258 12.27 15.29 -4.47
CA THR A 258 13.39 16.15 -4.05
C THR A 258 12.98 17.61 -3.83
N ASP A 259 11.76 18.00 -4.21
CA ASP A 259 11.26 19.37 -4.07
C ASP A 259 10.79 19.64 -2.61
N PRO A 260 11.37 20.61 -1.89
CA PRO A 260 10.97 20.98 -0.53
C PRO A 260 9.51 21.43 -0.41
N GLU A 261 8.92 22.01 -1.45
CA GLU A 261 7.51 22.42 -1.43
C GLU A 261 6.58 21.19 -1.42
N VAL A 262 6.93 20.13 -2.15
CA VAL A 262 6.24 18.85 -2.13
C VAL A 262 6.27 18.23 -0.72
N TRP A 263 7.39 18.37 0.01
CA TRP A 263 7.48 17.87 1.40
C TRP A 263 6.50 18.61 2.32
N ARG A 264 6.37 19.94 2.17
CA ARG A 264 5.47 20.78 2.99
C ARG A 264 4.00 20.44 2.75
N ILE A 265 3.61 20.27 1.48
CA ILE A 265 2.24 19.89 1.10
C ILE A 265 1.82 18.57 1.77
N ALA A 266 2.70 17.58 1.78
CA ALA A 266 2.40 16.26 2.37
C ALA A 266 2.48 16.24 3.90
N ASN A 267 3.22 17.17 4.53
CA ASN A 267 3.54 17.10 5.96
C ASN A 267 3.06 18.35 6.72
N PRO A 268 1.88 18.32 7.34
CA PRO A 268 1.36 19.47 8.07
C PRO A 268 2.26 19.91 9.24
N ASN A 269 2.97 18.99 9.90
CA ASN A 269 3.95 19.36 10.92
C ASN A 269 5.18 20.09 10.38
N LEU A 270 5.58 19.84 9.13
CA LEU A 270 6.64 20.60 8.48
C LEU A 270 6.13 21.99 8.09
N ALA A 271 4.90 22.09 7.59
CA ALA A 271 4.27 23.37 7.27
C ALA A 271 4.15 24.31 8.48
N GLU A 272 3.89 23.76 9.68
CA GLU A 272 3.82 24.52 10.95
C GLU A 272 5.15 24.59 11.71
N GLY A 273 6.26 24.14 11.12
CA GLY A 273 7.61 24.28 11.71
C GLY A 273 7.91 23.33 12.88
N LEU A 274 7.13 22.27 13.07
CA LEU A 274 7.40 21.24 14.08
C LEU A 274 8.39 20.16 13.59
N LEU A 275 8.60 20.06 12.29
CA LEU A 275 9.64 19.23 11.68
C LEU A 275 10.67 20.13 11.01
N ASP A 276 11.91 19.66 11.02
CA ASP A 276 13.02 20.32 10.33
C ASP A 276 13.21 19.73 8.92
N SER A 277 13.38 20.59 7.92
CA SER A 277 13.65 20.19 6.55
C SER A 277 14.97 19.43 6.39
N THR A 278 15.94 19.67 7.28
CA THR A 278 17.25 18.97 7.27
C THR A 278 17.11 17.44 7.43
N ASP A 279 16.07 16.97 8.13
CA ASP A 279 15.75 15.54 8.27
C ASP A 279 15.26 14.93 6.93
N PHE A 280 14.59 15.75 6.11
CA PHE A 280 14.15 15.37 4.75
C PHE A 280 15.33 15.37 3.77
N GLU A 281 16.18 16.40 3.82
CA GLU A 281 17.39 16.51 3.01
C GLU A 281 18.33 15.32 3.28
N ALA A 282 18.55 14.97 4.57
CA ALA A 282 19.35 13.83 4.95
C ALA A 282 18.73 12.50 4.45
N ALA A 283 17.41 12.36 4.50
CA ALA A 283 16.72 11.17 4.01
C ALA A 283 16.81 11.03 2.47
N ILE A 284 16.73 12.13 1.73
CA ILE A 284 16.94 12.16 0.28
C ILE A 284 18.39 11.83 -0.07
N ALA A 285 19.36 12.45 0.60
CA ALA A 285 20.77 12.16 0.39
C ALA A 285 21.12 10.68 0.69
N GLY A 286 20.49 10.11 1.72
CA GLY A 286 20.66 8.69 2.08
C GLY A 286 19.96 7.71 1.16
N ALA A 287 18.95 8.13 0.39
CA ALA A 287 18.24 7.28 -0.56
C ALA A 287 19.15 6.83 -1.74
N GLY A 288 20.07 7.69 -2.16
CA GLY A 288 21.15 7.37 -3.12
C GLY A 288 20.73 6.46 -4.28
N SER A 289 21.48 5.38 -4.49
CA SER A 289 21.22 4.39 -5.53
C SER A 289 20.07 3.42 -5.23
N SER A 290 19.53 3.43 -4.02
CA SER A 290 18.42 2.55 -3.60
C SER A 290 17.05 3.06 -4.07
N GLY A 291 16.96 4.31 -4.55
CA GLY A 291 15.72 4.95 -4.98
C GLY A 291 14.91 5.57 -3.83
N PHE A 292 13.85 6.27 -4.20
CA PHE A 292 13.07 7.10 -3.27
C PHE A 292 11.83 6.41 -2.67
N ALA A 293 11.58 5.12 -2.97
CA ALA A 293 10.34 4.44 -2.58
C ALA A 293 10.01 4.55 -1.08
N GLY A 294 10.99 4.35 -0.20
CA GLY A 294 10.82 4.51 1.23
C GLY A 294 10.52 5.96 1.66
N PHE A 295 11.18 6.93 1.03
CA PHE A 295 10.94 8.35 1.27
C PHE A 295 9.53 8.74 0.78
N GLN A 296 9.19 8.38 -0.45
CA GLN A 296 7.88 8.63 -1.05
C GLN A 296 6.75 8.07 -0.20
N ARG A 297 6.83 6.81 0.23
CA ARG A 297 5.79 6.19 1.05
C ARG A 297 5.72 6.79 2.45
N TYR A 298 6.84 6.91 3.15
CA TYR A 298 6.83 7.27 4.57
C TYR A 298 6.91 8.77 4.85
N ARG A 299 7.45 9.58 3.91
CA ARG A 299 7.58 11.04 4.08
C ARG A 299 6.63 11.83 3.20
N LEU A 300 6.19 11.27 2.07
CA LEU A 300 5.25 11.91 1.15
C LEU A 300 3.87 11.27 1.15
N ASN A 301 3.68 10.17 1.89
CA ASN A 301 2.44 9.39 1.97
C ASN A 301 1.92 8.91 0.61
N GLN A 302 2.82 8.74 -0.36
CA GLN A 302 2.51 8.23 -1.69
C GLN A 302 2.33 6.70 -1.66
N TRP A 303 1.46 6.18 -2.53
CA TRP A 303 1.26 4.75 -2.71
C TRP A 303 2.40 4.18 -3.56
N VAL A 304 3.40 3.61 -2.90
CA VAL A 304 4.62 3.09 -3.53
C VAL A 304 4.98 1.74 -2.97
N ARG A 305 5.27 0.78 -3.84
CA ARG A 305 5.77 -0.55 -3.46
C ARG A 305 7.18 -0.47 -2.89
N MET A 306 7.41 -1.21 -1.84
CA MET A 306 8.73 -1.32 -1.23
C MET A 306 9.39 -2.67 -1.56
N ALA A 307 10.72 -2.70 -1.47
CA ALA A 307 11.46 -3.94 -1.63
C ALA A 307 10.97 -5.02 -0.66
N GLY A 308 10.70 -6.22 -1.19
CA GLY A 308 10.21 -7.36 -0.43
C GLY A 308 8.68 -7.52 -0.36
N GLU A 309 7.91 -6.56 -0.85
CA GLU A 309 6.45 -6.72 -1.08
C GLU A 309 6.18 -7.47 -2.39
N ASP A 310 4.96 -8.01 -2.54
CA ASP A 310 4.56 -8.70 -3.77
C ASP A 310 4.81 -7.82 -4.99
N PHE A 311 5.40 -8.38 -6.05
CA PHE A 311 5.70 -7.64 -7.27
C PHE A 311 4.42 -7.25 -8.03
N ILE A 312 3.46 -8.17 -8.11
CA ILE A 312 2.09 -7.92 -8.58
C ILE A 312 1.16 -8.44 -7.50
N SER A 313 0.12 -7.67 -7.13
CA SER A 313 -0.84 -8.16 -6.16
C SER A 313 -1.65 -9.33 -6.70
N PRO A 314 -2.02 -10.30 -5.85
CA PRO A 314 -2.85 -11.42 -6.26
C PRO A 314 -4.19 -11.00 -6.89
N HIS A 315 -4.75 -9.88 -6.44
CA HIS A 315 -6.00 -9.34 -6.97
C HIS A 315 -5.82 -8.84 -8.41
N HIS A 316 -4.88 -7.92 -8.65
CA HIS A 316 -4.64 -7.41 -10.00
C HIS A 316 -4.29 -8.54 -10.99
N TRP A 317 -3.54 -9.56 -10.52
CA TRP A 317 -3.27 -10.72 -11.35
C TRP A 317 -4.54 -11.50 -11.67
N SER A 318 -5.42 -11.74 -10.69
CA SER A 318 -6.68 -12.48 -10.93
C SER A 318 -7.66 -11.73 -11.84
N GLU A 319 -7.70 -10.40 -11.77
CA GLU A 319 -8.54 -9.58 -12.65
C GLU A 319 -8.00 -9.48 -14.09
N ALA A 320 -6.71 -9.73 -14.29
CA ALA A 320 -6.09 -9.75 -15.60
C ALA A 320 -6.33 -11.06 -16.38
N LEU A 321 -7.25 -11.91 -15.96
CA LEU A 321 -7.63 -13.11 -16.69
C LEU A 321 -8.37 -12.73 -17.97
N HIS A 322 -7.86 -13.18 -19.13
CA HIS A 322 -8.49 -12.97 -20.43
C HIS A 322 -9.18 -14.24 -20.92
N ASP A 323 -10.43 -14.12 -21.35
CA ASP A 323 -11.18 -15.22 -21.97
C ASP A 323 -10.76 -15.51 -23.42
N THR A 324 -9.84 -14.72 -23.97
CA THR A 324 -9.42 -14.82 -25.37
C THR A 324 -8.11 -15.61 -25.48
N PRO A 325 -8.15 -16.88 -25.91
CA PRO A 325 -6.94 -17.69 -26.05
C PRO A 325 -6.09 -17.23 -27.24
N VAL A 326 -4.77 -17.32 -27.11
CA VAL A 326 -3.82 -17.10 -28.21
C VAL A 326 -3.96 -18.22 -29.26
N LYS A 327 -4.45 -17.89 -30.45
CA LYS A 327 -4.75 -18.84 -31.53
C LYS A 327 -3.51 -19.14 -32.38
N PRO A 328 -3.41 -20.35 -32.98
CA PRO A 328 -2.41 -20.60 -34.01
C PRO A 328 -2.49 -19.56 -35.14
N GLY A 329 -1.33 -19.10 -35.62
CA GLY A 329 -1.23 -18.04 -36.64
C GLY A 329 -1.32 -16.61 -36.08
N ALA A 330 -1.62 -16.42 -34.77
CA ALA A 330 -1.61 -15.10 -34.15
C ALA A 330 -0.23 -14.42 -34.26
N LYS A 331 -0.24 -13.08 -34.35
CA LYS A 331 0.98 -12.26 -34.26
C LYS A 331 1.41 -12.18 -32.83
N ILE A 332 2.58 -12.71 -32.50
CA ILE A 332 3.08 -12.74 -31.13
C ILE A 332 4.44 -12.08 -31.00
N CYS A 333 4.71 -11.57 -29.78
CA CYS A 333 6.06 -11.45 -29.23
C CYS A 333 6.29 -12.53 -28.19
N ALA A 334 7.53 -12.88 -27.92
CA ALA A 334 7.86 -13.89 -26.91
C ALA A 334 9.10 -13.51 -26.10
N GLY A 335 9.18 -14.06 -24.88
CA GLY A 335 10.35 -13.98 -24.00
C GLY A 335 10.83 -15.37 -23.63
N PHE A 336 12.14 -15.55 -23.60
CA PHE A 336 12.83 -16.78 -23.21
C PHE A 336 13.84 -16.49 -22.11
N ASP A 337 13.76 -17.27 -21.03
CA ASP A 337 14.74 -17.29 -19.93
C ASP A 337 15.14 -18.74 -19.68
N GLY A 338 16.43 -19.03 -19.75
CA GLY A 338 16.98 -20.37 -19.69
C GLY A 338 17.97 -20.61 -18.57
N SER A 339 17.77 -21.70 -17.84
CA SER A 339 18.70 -22.26 -16.87
C SER A 339 19.14 -23.66 -17.28
N VAL A 340 20.29 -24.11 -16.81
CA VAL A 340 20.76 -25.50 -17.08
C VAL A 340 20.27 -26.44 -16.00
N SER A 341 20.29 -25.99 -14.74
CA SER A 341 19.90 -26.78 -13.56
C SER A 341 19.52 -25.85 -12.43
N GLY A 342 18.72 -26.34 -11.49
CA GLY A 342 18.38 -25.62 -10.25
C GLY A 342 17.35 -24.50 -10.40
N ASP A 343 17.20 -23.87 -11.57
CA ASP A 343 16.14 -22.89 -11.90
C ASP A 343 15.31 -23.36 -13.09
N SER A 344 14.12 -22.78 -13.29
CA SER A 344 13.24 -23.13 -14.39
C SER A 344 13.74 -22.52 -15.70
N THR A 345 13.47 -23.20 -16.81
CA THR A 345 13.57 -22.62 -18.15
C THR A 345 12.17 -22.37 -18.68
N GLY A 346 11.95 -21.22 -19.29
CA GLY A 346 10.61 -20.82 -19.73
C GLY A 346 10.55 -20.15 -21.09
N LEU A 347 9.41 -20.31 -21.74
CA LEU A 347 9.04 -19.63 -22.98
C LEU A 347 7.60 -19.12 -22.86
N VAL A 348 7.43 -17.80 -22.84
CA VAL A 348 6.13 -17.15 -22.75
C VAL A 348 5.91 -16.28 -23.98
N ALA A 349 4.74 -16.40 -24.59
CA ALA A 349 4.28 -15.53 -25.68
C ALA A 349 3.25 -14.50 -25.19
N ILE A 350 3.16 -13.38 -25.91
CA ILE A 350 2.09 -12.40 -25.79
C ILE A 350 1.49 -12.15 -27.18
N ASP A 351 0.19 -12.24 -27.29
CA ASP A 351 -0.53 -11.84 -28.49
C ASP A 351 -0.49 -10.31 -28.61
N ILE A 352 -0.05 -9.81 -29.77
CA ILE A 352 0.14 -8.38 -29.98
C ILE A 352 -1.20 -7.63 -30.00
N GLU A 353 -2.26 -8.26 -30.51
CA GLU A 353 -3.57 -7.63 -30.71
C GLU A 353 -4.41 -7.67 -29.43
N THR A 354 -4.43 -8.79 -28.72
CA THR A 354 -5.26 -8.98 -27.53
C THR A 354 -4.53 -8.67 -26.23
N GLY A 355 -3.21 -8.64 -26.21
CA GLY A 355 -2.40 -8.52 -24.99
C GLY A 355 -2.38 -9.78 -24.11
N THR A 356 -2.88 -10.92 -24.61
CA THR A 356 -2.99 -12.14 -23.81
C THR A 356 -1.64 -12.86 -23.73
N LEU A 357 -1.17 -13.09 -22.49
CA LEU A 357 0.00 -13.91 -22.19
C LEU A 357 -0.34 -15.39 -22.23
N LYS A 358 0.58 -16.20 -22.76
CA LYS A 358 0.46 -17.65 -22.85
C LYS A 358 1.80 -18.32 -22.61
N VAL A 359 1.83 -19.31 -21.74
CA VAL A 359 2.98 -20.22 -21.60
C VAL A 359 3.03 -21.17 -22.78
N LEU A 360 4.14 -21.16 -23.52
CA LEU A 360 4.37 -22.08 -24.64
C LEU A 360 5.13 -23.32 -24.21
N ALA A 361 6.06 -23.16 -23.25
CA ALA A 361 6.78 -24.27 -22.63
C ALA A 361 7.38 -23.84 -21.29
N VAL A 362 7.51 -24.80 -20.38
CA VAL A 362 8.22 -24.65 -19.10
C VAL A 362 8.92 -25.95 -18.74
N TRP A 363 10.13 -25.86 -18.28
CA TRP A 363 10.93 -26.97 -17.75
C TRP A 363 11.33 -26.61 -16.32
N GLU A 364 10.81 -27.36 -15.37
CA GLU A 364 11.04 -27.13 -13.95
C GLU A 364 11.85 -28.27 -13.33
N PRO A 365 12.78 -27.98 -12.40
CA PRO A 365 13.54 -29.00 -11.70
C PRO A 365 12.60 -29.99 -10.97
N ASP A 366 12.85 -31.27 -11.14
CA ASP A 366 12.20 -32.30 -10.33
C ASP A 366 12.82 -32.31 -8.93
N PRO A 367 12.04 -32.05 -7.85
CA PRO A 367 12.56 -32.06 -6.50
C PRO A 367 13.11 -33.44 -6.05
N THR A 368 12.73 -34.50 -6.76
CA THR A 368 13.15 -35.88 -6.46
C THR A 368 14.42 -36.32 -7.21
N ASP A 369 14.84 -35.54 -8.23
CA ASP A 369 16.04 -35.79 -9.03
C ASP A 369 17.09 -34.66 -8.85
N PRO A 370 18.09 -34.84 -7.99
CA PRO A 370 19.15 -33.84 -7.78
C PRO A 370 20.04 -33.60 -9.01
N GLU A 371 20.07 -34.54 -9.96
CA GLU A 371 20.88 -34.44 -11.20
C GLU A 371 20.05 -33.91 -12.37
N TRP A 372 18.80 -33.53 -12.15
CA TRP A 372 17.92 -33.01 -13.19
C TRP A 372 18.54 -31.84 -13.94
N THR A 373 18.50 -31.93 -15.26
CA THR A 373 18.93 -30.86 -16.16
C THR A 373 17.93 -30.70 -17.30
N VAL A 374 17.86 -29.48 -17.83
CA VAL A 374 17.00 -29.20 -19.00
C VAL A 374 17.62 -29.84 -20.25
N ASP A 375 16.81 -30.61 -21.00
CA ASP A 375 17.22 -31.09 -22.31
C ASP A 375 17.17 -29.93 -23.34
N ARG A 376 18.34 -29.54 -23.82
CA ARG A 376 18.46 -28.48 -24.84
C ARG A 376 17.79 -28.83 -26.17
N ALA A 377 17.68 -30.12 -26.52
CA ALA A 377 16.98 -30.54 -27.73
C ALA A 377 15.49 -30.24 -27.62
N ASP A 378 14.89 -30.46 -26.45
CA ASP A 378 13.48 -30.13 -26.21
C ASP A 378 13.25 -28.61 -26.26
N VAL A 379 14.15 -27.82 -25.70
CA VAL A 379 14.07 -26.35 -25.79
C VAL A 379 14.12 -25.89 -27.24
N ASN A 380 15.08 -26.39 -28.02
CA ASN A 380 15.20 -26.07 -29.44
C ASN A 380 13.95 -26.50 -30.26
N ALA A 381 13.38 -27.65 -29.93
CA ALA A 381 12.14 -28.11 -30.53
C ALA A 381 10.93 -27.19 -30.21
N ALA A 382 10.83 -26.71 -28.96
CA ALA A 382 9.78 -25.77 -28.55
C ALA A 382 9.93 -24.41 -29.25
N ILE A 383 11.13 -23.84 -29.33
CA ILE A 383 11.40 -22.62 -30.11
C ILE A 383 10.99 -22.79 -31.56
N LYS A 384 11.42 -23.90 -32.21
CA LYS A 384 11.02 -24.19 -33.60
C LYS A 384 9.50 -24.29 -33.73
N LYS A 385 8.82 -25.03 -32.85
CA LYS A 385 7.38 -25.18 -32.82
C LYS A 385 6.65 -23.85 -32.72
N MET A 386 7.17 -22.91 -31.88
CA MET A 386 6.63 -21.55 -31.76
C MET A 386 6.66 -20.84 -33.13
N PHE A 387 7.81 -20.83 -33.82
CA PHE A 387 7.95 -20.18 -35.12
C PHE A 387 7.11 -20.85 -36.22
N ASP A 388 6.89 -22.18 -36.15
CA ASP A 388 6.06 -22.94 -37.06
C ASP A 388 4.55 -22.71 -36.81
N THR A 389 4.16 -22.37 -35.58
CA THR A 389 2.75 -22.26 -35.16
C THR A 389 2.22 -20.83 -35.22
N TYR A 390 3.06 -19.83 -34.95
CA TYR A 390 2.67 -18.44 -34.79
C TYR A 390 3.44 -17.50 -35.75
N ASP A 391 2.85 -16.33 -36.02
CA ASP A 391 3.57 -15.25 -36.71
C ASP A 391 4.41 -14.47 -35.67
N VAL A 392 5.57 -15.01 -35.33
CA VAL A 392 6.48 -14.44 -34.35
C VAL A 392 7.10 -13.15 -34.89
N LYS A 393 6.79 -12.01 -34.28
CA LYS A 393 7.36 -10.70 -34.64
C LYS A 393 8.69 -10.46 -33.96
N MET A 394 8.80 -10.84 -32.68
CA MET A 394 10.03 -10.68 -31.89
C MET A 394 10.12 -11.74 -30.79
N LEU A 395 11.28 -12.33 -30.60
CA LEU A 395 11.65 -13.16 -29.47
C LEU A 395 12.82 -12.47 -28.74
N TRP A 396 12.62 -12.08 -27.49
CA TRP A 396 13.67 -11.59 -26.61
C TRP A 396 14.18 -12.72 -25.71
N CYS A 397 15.50 -12.90 -25.68
CA CYS A 397 16.13 -13.98 -24.93
C CYS A 397 17.14 -13.46 -23.91
N ASP A 398 17.06 -13.98 -22.67
CA ASP A 398 18.21 -13.92 -21.78
C ASP A 398 19.31 -14.84 -22.36
N PRO A 399 20.50 -14.32 -22.70
CA PRO A 399 21.59 -15.13 -23.24
C PRO A 399 22.30 -15.99 -22.18
N SER A 400 22.02 -15.79 -20.90
CA SER A 400 22.65 -16.55 -19.80
C SER A 400 22.42 -18.04 -20.02
N PHE A 401 23.48 -18.84 -19.93
CA PHE A 401 23.50 -20.29 -20.15
C PHE A 401 23.11 -20.79 -21.57
N TYR A 402 22.42 -19.98 -22.40
CA TYR A 402 21.93 -20.34 -23.75
C TYR A 402 22.54 -19.49 -24.87
N GLU A 403 23.66 -18.83 -24.64
CA GLU A 403 24.26 -17.93 -25.64
C GLU A 403 24.53 -18.60 -27.01
N PRO A 404 25.05 -19.85 -27.10
CA PRO A 404 25.22 -20.52 -28.39
C PRO A 404 23.93 -20.78 -29.12
N ASP A 405 22.87 -21.21 -28.37
CA ASP A 405 21.56 -21.52 -28.92
C ASP A 405 20.89 -20.23 -29.43
N VAL A 406 20.92 -19.15 -28.64
CA VAL A 406 20.37 -17.83 -29.02
C VAL A 406 21.07 -17.28 -30.27
N LEU A 407 22.36 -17.47 -30.42
CA LEU A 407 23.11 -17.09 -31.62
C LEU A 407 22.64 -17.90 -32.84
N GLU A 408 22.40 -19.20 -32.67
CA GLU A 408 21.90 -20.06 -33.75
C GLU A 408 20.48 -19.65 -34.15
N TRP A 409 19.57 -19.41 -33.18
CA TRP A 409 18.23 -18.91 -33.44
C TRP A 409 18.25 -17.55 -34.15
N SER A 410 19.19 -16.65 -33.77
CA SER A 410 19.33 -15.35 -34.43
C SER A 410 19.77 -15.45 -35.88
N LYS A 411 20.57 -16.47 -36.25
CA LYS A 411 20.92 -16.77 -37.66
C LYS A 411 19.75 -17.33 -38.44
N GLN A 412 19.00 -18.26 -37.81
CA GLN A 412 17.89 -18.95 -38.43
C GLN A 412 16.69 -18.01 -38.70
N TRP A 413 16.30 -17.19 -37.70
CA TRP A 413 15.12 -16.32 -37.76
C TRP A 413 15.45 -14.83 -37.80
N LYS A 414 16.55 -14.44 -38.37
CA LYS A 414 17.08 -13.08 -38.61
C LYS A 414 16.16 -11.95 -38.08
N ARG A 415 16.68 -10.95 -37.41
CA ARG A 415 15.97 -9.75 -36.89
C ARG A 415 14.73 -10.01 -36.02
N ARG A 416 14.32 -11.26 -35.81
CA ARG A 416 13.20 -11.64 -34.95
C ARG A 416 13.66 -12.24 -33.60
N VAL A 417 14.94 -12.39 -33.41
CA VAL A 417 15.53 -12.88 -32.15
C VAL A 417 16.56 -11.88 -31.66
N GLU A 418 16.35 -11.36 -30.47
CA GLU A 418 17.24 -10.40 -29.82
C GLU A 418 17.74 -10.89 -28.47
N ARG A 419 18.98 -10.56 -28.15
CA ARG A 419 19.64 -10.85 -26.87
C ARG A 419 19.37 -9.72 -25.90
N ILE A 420 18.75 -10.03 -24.78
CA ILE A 420 18.43 -9.08 -23.70
C ILE A 420 19.16 -9.53 -22.42
N PRO A 421 20.41 -9.10 -22.17
CA PRO A 421 21.08 -9.40 -20.91
C PRO A 421 20.28 -8.85 -19.71
N PRO A 422 20.10 -9.64 -18.63
CA PRO A 422 19.24 -9.30 -17.51
C PRO A 422 19.90 -8.29 -16.54
N THR A 423 20.27 -7.12 -17.03
CA THR A 423 20.80 -6.05 -16.20
C THR A 423 19.64 -5.24 -15.59
N ASN A 424 19.79 -4.82 -14.32
CA ASN A 424 18.77 -4.01 -13.64
C ASN A 424 18.34 -2.78 -14.46
N HIS A 425 19.26 -2.12 -15.12
CA HIS A 425 18.97 -0.96 -15.96
C HIS A 425 18.00 -1.27 -17.12
N ARG A 426 18.00 -2.51 -17.63
CA ARG A 426 17.09 -2.92 -18.72
C ARG A 426 15.81 -3.54 -18.19
N ILE A 427 15.92 -4.42 -17.19
CA ILE A 427 14.78 -5.17 -16.68
C ILE A 427 13.84 -4.28 -15.83
N ALA A 428 14.36 -3.34 -15.02
CA ALA A 428 13.52 -2.55 -14.14
C ALA A 428 12.47 -1.68 -14.89
N PRO A 429 12.80 -0.94 -15.96
CA PRO A 429 11.77 -0.21 -16.71
C PRO A 429 10.74 -1.14 -17.37
N MET A 430 11.15 -2.29 -17.91
CA MET A 430 10.24 -3.26 -18.50
C MET A 430 9.32 -3.90 -17.46
N ALA A 431 9.85 -4.18 -16.27
CA ALA A 431 9.10 -4.73 -15.15
C ALA A 431 8.05 -3.74 -14.62
N GLN A 432 8.40 -2.47 -14.50
CA GLN A 432 7.47 -1.41 -14.12
C GLN A 432 6.36 -1.24 -15.17
N GLN A 433 6.73 -1.19 -16.45
CA GLN A 433 5.74 -1.12 -17.53
C GLN A 433 4.82 -2.35 -17.56
N PHE A 434 5.36 -3.54 -17.33
CA PHE A 434 4.56 -4.77 -17.24
C PHE A 434 3.49 -4.69 -16.15
N VAL A 435 3.84 -4.17 -14.97
CA VAL A 435 2.88 -3.96 -13.89
C VAL A 435 1.81 -2.94 -14.29
N GLN A 436 2.19 -1.82 -14.93
CA GLN A 436 1.24 -0.82 -15.39
C GLN A 436 0.27 -1.39 -16.42
N ASP A 437 0.79 -2.17 -17.38
CA ASP A 437 -0.02 -2.79 -18.43
C ASP A 437 -1.02 -3.82 -17.86
N ILE A 438 -0.64 -4.58 -16.81
CA ILE A 438 -1.55 -5.49 -16.09
C ILE A 438 -2.63 -4.69 -15.36
N VAL A 439 -2.26 -3.66 -14.60
CA VAL A 439 -3.20 -2.87 -13.79
C VAL A 439 -4.18 -2.07 -14.66
N SER A 440 -3.73 -1.61 -15.83
CA SER A 440 -4.59 -0.89 -16.79
C SER A 440 -5.47 -1.82 -17.64
N GLY A 441 -5.29 -3.15 -17.54
CA GLY A 441 -5.99 -4.13 -18.39
C GLY A 441 -5.53 -4.14 -19.85
N GLU A 442 -4.37 -3.55 -20.16
CA GLU A 442 -3.79 -3.56 -21.50
C GLU A 442 -3.20 -4.93 -21.86
N ILE A 443 -2.78 -5.69 -20.86
CA ILE A 443 -2.37 -7.07 -20.97
C ILE A 443 -3.02 -7.93 -19.90
N GLY A 444 -3.17 -9.22 -20.20
CA GLY A 444 -3.66 -10.22 -19.27
C GLY A 444 -3.09 -11.61 -19.58
N HIS A 445 -3.66 -12.64 -19.02
CA HIS A 445 -3.17 -14.01 -19.15
C HIS A 445 -4.30 -15.02 -19.38
N ASP A 446 -3.97 -16.20 -19.93
CA ASP A 446 -4.93 -17.28 -20.22
C ASP A 446 -5.21 -18.21 -19.02
N GLY A 447 -4.74 -17.86 -17.82
CA GLY A 447 -4.98 -18.63 -16.59
C GLY A 447 -3.98 -19.77 -16.36
N ASP A 448 -2.85 -19.84 -17.08
CA ASP A 448 -1.84 -20.87 -16.87
C ASP A 448 -1.35 -20.90 -15.40
N PRO A 449 -1.49 -22.06 -14.69
CA PRO A 449 -1.16 -22.15 -13.27
C PRO A 449 0.35 -22.02 -12.99
N SER A 450 1.22 -22.36 -13.95
CA SER A 450 2.67 -22.20 -13.79
C SER A 450 3.06 -20.73 -13.85
N LEU A 451 2.50 -19.98 -14.81
CA LEU A 451 2.72 -18.54 -14.89
C LEU A 451 2.20 -17.82 -13.63
N GLN A 452 0.98 -18.14 -13.21
CA GLN A 452 0.41 -17.58 -11.97
C GLN A 452 1.33 -17.83 -10.77
N ARG A 453 1.80 -19.05 -10.59
CA ARG A 453 2.72 -19.39 -9.49
C ARG A 453 4.01 -18.57 -9.55
N HIS A 454 4.64 -18.42 -10.71
CA HIS A 454 5.87 -17.65 -10.87
C HIS A 454 5.67 -16.15 -10.63
N VAL A 455 4.54 -15.60 -11.03
CA VAL A 455 4.19 -14.19 -10.79
C VAL A 455 3.97 -13.94 -9.30
N LEU A 456 3.19 -14.79 -8.63
CA LEU A 456 2.88 -14.64 -7.20
C LEU A 456 4.07 -14.98 -6.26
N ASN A 457 5.10 -15.65 -6.77
CA ASN A 457 6.35 -15.87 -6.04
C ASN A 457 7.31 -14.67 -6.05
N ALA A 458 7.06 -13.70 -6.93
CA ALA A 458 7.97 -12.60 -7.14
C ALA A 458 7.77 -11.49 -6.11
N VAL A 459 8.87 -10.97 -5.57
CA VAL A 459 8.86 -9.80 -4.69
C VAL A 459 9.54 -8.62 -5.38
N ALA A 460 9.03 -7.42 -5.11
CA ALA A 460 9.59 -6.18 -5.65
C ALA A 460 11.00 -5.91 -5.13
N THR A 461 11.82 -5.27 -5.96
CA THR A 461 13.13 -4.74 -5.58
C THR A 461 13.07 -3.22 -5.42
N GLU A 462 14.09 -2.64 -4.79
CA GLU A 462 14.23 -1.18 -4.65
C GLU A 462 14.30 -0.45 -6.00
N SER A 463 14.80 -1.11 -7.04
CA SER A 463 14.88 -0.56 -8.40
C SER A 463 13.55 -0.64 -9.18
N GLY A 464 12.47 -1.17 -8.57
CA GLY A 464 11.18 -1.39 -9.24
C GLY A 464 11.15 -2.61 -10.17
N SER A 465 12.16 -3.48 -10.09
CA SER A 465 12.19 -4.81 -10.72
C SER A 465 11.65 -5.87 -9.77
N PHE A 466 11.86 -7.13 -10.09
CA PHE A 466 11.44 -8.28 -9.26
C PHE A 466 12.59 -9.23 -8.98
N ARG A 467 12.43 -10.04 -7.94
CA ARG A 467 13.35 -11.13 -7.57
C ARG A 467 12.63 -12.24 -6.83
N LYS A 468 13.30 -13.37 -6.63
CA LYS A 468 12.88 -14.38 -5.65
C LYS A 468 12.93 -13.79 -4.23
N GLU A 469 12.08 -14.26 -3.33
CA GLU A 469 12.05 -13.82 -1.93
C GLU A 469 13.47 -13.88 -1.29
N LYS A 470 14.19 -14.98 -1.52
CA LYS A 470 15.58 -15.16 -1.11
C LYS A 470 16.36 -15.95 -2.15
N ARG A 471 17.69 -15.77 -2.17
CA ARG A 471 18.58 -16.55 -3.04
C ARG A 471 18.47 -18.05 -2.72
N GLY A 472 18.30 -18.89 -3.75
CA GLY A 472 18.10 -20.33 -3.59
C GLY A 472 16.70 -20.75 -3.15
N SER A 473 15.72 -19.84 -3.16
CA SER A 473 14.33 -20.18 -2.91
C SER A 473 13.83 -21.23 -3.92
N PRO A 474 13.04 -22.24 -3.49
CA PRO A 474 12.34 -23.14 -4.41
C PRO A 474 11.22 -22.42 -5.17
N ARG A 475 10.81 -21.23 -4.72
CA ARG A 475 9.80 -20.40 -5.38
C ARG A 475 10.40 -19.74 -6.61
N LYS A 476 10.08 -20.28 -7.78
CA LYS A 476 10.60 -19.84 -9.08
C LYS A 476 9.87 -18.58 -9.57
N VAL A 477 10.58 -17.74 -10.38
CA VAL A 477 10.04 -16.51 -10.99
C VAL A 477 10.37 -16.38 -12.48
N ASP A 478 10.95 -17.42 -13.07
CA ASP A 478 11.56 -17.39 -14.40
C ASP A 478 10.53 -17.17 -15.51
N LEU A 479 9.29 -17.72 -15.38
CA LEU A 479 8.19 -17.42 -16.32
C LEU A 479 7.74 -15.95 -16.24
N LEU A 480 7.84 -15.30 -15.10
CA LEU A 480 7.60 -13.86 -15.02
C LEU A 480 8.69 -13.09 -15.79
N ALA A 481 9.94 -13.49 -15.71
CA ALA A 481 11.01 -12.89 -16.52
C ALA A 481 10.71 -13.01 -18.03
N CYS A 482 10.27 -14.18 -18.47
CA CYS A 482 9.82 -14.41 -19.84
C CYS A 482 8.63 -13.49 -20.22
N ALA A 483 7.63 -13.38 -19.35
CA ALA A 483 6.44 -12.55 -19.60
C ALA A 483 6.80 -11.05 -19.70
N VAL A 484 7.67 -10.56 -18.83
CA VAL A 484 8.20 -9.19 -18.86
C VAL A 484 8.97 -8.91 -20.15
N MET A 485 9.81 -9.85 -20.60
CA MET A 485 10.52 -9.74 -21.88
C MET A 485 9.55 -9.79 -23.08
N ALA A 486 8.54 -10.67 -23.06
CA ALA A 486 7.53 -10.73 -24.11
C ALA A 486 6.76 -9.42 -24.26
N ASN A 487 6.31 -8.82 -23.13
CA ASN A 487 5.64 -7.52 -23.14
C ASN A 487 6.60 -6.37 -23.54
N GLY A 488 7.85 -6.41 -23.08
CA GLY A 488 8.88 -5.47 -23.52
C GLY A 488 9.07 -5.48 -25.04
N ALA A 489 9.14 -6.68 -25.64
CA ALA A 489 9.24 -6.86 -27.07
C ALA A 489 7.98 -6.34 -27.82
N ARG A 490 6.78 -6.57 -27.25
CA ARG A 490 5.51 -6.02 -27.78
C ARG A 490 5.52 -4.50 -27.76
N ASN A 491 5.91 -3.89 -26.66
CA ASN A 491 5.96 -2.43 -26.50
C ASN A 491 7.01 -1.78 -27.41
N ALA A 492 8.15 -2.45 -27.66
CA ALA A 492 9.16 -1.97 -28.61
C ALA A 492 8.68 -1.93 -30.08
N LEU A 493 7.61 -2.68 -30.43
CA LEU A 493 7.00 -2.64 -31.76
C LEU A 493 5.93 -1.53 -31.90
N LYS A 494 5.47 -0.92 -30.78
CA LYS A 494 4.55 0.21 -30.84
C LYS A 494 5.32 1.42 -31.41
N PRO A 495 4.71 2.21 -32.34
CA PRO A 495 5.35 3.44 -32.81
C PRO A 495 5.52 4.41 -31.65
N GLU A 496 6.70 5.04 -31.53
CA GLU A 496 6.89 6.11 -30.54
C GLU A 496 5.79 7.17 -30.71
N PRO A 497 5.18 7.66 -29.59
CA PRO A 497 4.25 8.77 -29.69
C PRO A 497 4.97 9.95 -30.33
N SER A 498 4.45 10.42 -31.48
CA SER A 498 5.01 11.56 -32.20
C SER A 498 5.01 12.78 -31.28
N THR A 499 6.16 13.13 -30.76
CA THR A 499 6.36 14.41 -30.05
C THR A 499 5.98 15.52 -31.04
N PRO A 500 5.00 16.39 -30.72
CA PRO A 500 4.69 17.50 -31.63
C PRO A 500 5.95 18.35 -31.79
N ARG A 501 6.53 18.37 -32.99
CA ARG A 501 7.62 19.28 -33.35
C ARG A 501 7.08 20.68 -33.06
N ARG A 502 7.61 21.36 -32.03
CA ARG A 502 7.42 22.80 -31.88
C ARG A 502 7.91 23.44 -33.16
N ALA A 503 6.98 23.98 -33.94
CA ALA A 503 7.32 24.84 -35.05
C ALA A 503 8.08 26.05 -34.48
N ILE A 504 9.35 26.17 -34.81
CA ILE A 504 10.10 27.40 -34.61
C ILE A 504 9.56 28.34 -35.69
N VAL A 505 8.72 29.28 -35.28
CA VAL A 505 8.35 30.41 -36.11
C VAL A 505 9.55 31.38 -36.04
N LEU A 506 10.24 31.54 -37.17
CA LEU A 506 11.29 32.53 -37.35
C LEU A 506 10.67 33.93 -37.45
#